data_adbcdc358c0bb6dc905744748591e05e
#
_entry.id   adbcdc358c0bb6dc905744748591e05e
#
_cell.length_a   1.000
_cell.length_b   1.000
_cell.length_c   1.000
_cell.angle_alpha   90.00
_cell.angle_beta   90.00
_cell.angle_gamma   90.00
#
_symmetry.space_group_name_H-M   'P 1'
#
loop_
_entity.id
_entity.type
_entity.pdbx_description
1 polymer ?
#
loop_
_entity_poly.entity_id
_entity_poly.type
_entity_poly.pdbx_seq_one_letter_code
_entity_poly.pdbx_strand_id
1 'polypeptide(L)'
;MKLLLDSHVPAGVAAAVLKLQSSWSVEHVSSWQGGGWRNADDDLVLDACHEDRRVVVSKDRRTLPGWVALRASEGKDHSGILFYDEDRFPARAIGTLAKAVASAGKERRAWKNSWVTLR
;
A
#
# COMPACT_ATOMS: atom_id res chain seq x y z
N MET A 1 -0.08 12.42 3.17
CA MET A 1 -0.04 11.23 2.31
C MET A 1 -1.13 10.25 2.71
N LYS A 2 -1.68 9.55 1.76
CA LYS A 2 -2.70 8.52 2.03
C LYS A 2 -2.18 7.15 1.61
N LEU A 3 -2.31 6.17 2.51
CA LEU A 3 -1.89 4.80 2.27
C LEU A 3 -3.07 3.83 2.45
N LEU A 4 -3.05 2.76 1.68
CA LEU A 4 -3.89 1.59 1.92
C LEU A 4 -2.99 0.37 2.13
N LEU A 5 -3.11 -0.28 3.26
CA LEU A 5 -2.39 -1.51 3.54
C LEU A 5 -3.19 -2.70 3.02
N ASP A 6 -2.56 -3.52 2.20
CA ASP A 6 -3.17 -4.72 1.62
C ASP A 6 -3.46 -5.77 2.71
N SER A 7 -4.30 -6.74 2.38
CA SER A 7 -4.85 -7.74 3.32
C SER A 7 -3.78 -8.51 4.09
N HIS A 8 -2.64 -8.79 3.48
CA HIS A 8 -1.55 -9.55 4.11
C HIS A 8 -0.57 -8.71 4.93
N VAL A 9 -0.73 -7.38 4.91
CA VAL A 9 0.06 -6.50 5.77
C VAL A 9 -0.51 -6.58 7.18
N PRO A 10 0.32 -6.75 8.22
CA PRO A 10 -0.19 -6.77 9.60
C PRO A 10 -0.96 -5.49 9.91
N ALA A 11 -2.16 -5.64 10.51
CA ALA A 11 -3.05 -4.50 10.78
C ALA A 11 -2.40 -3.45 11.69
N GLY A 12 -1.56 -3.87 12.62
CA GLY A 12 -0.85 -2.96 13.53
C GLY A 12 0.10 -1.97 12.85
N VAL A 13 0.46 -2.20 11.59
CA VAL A 13 1.32 -1.29 10.84
C VAL A 13 0.66 0.08 10.65
N ALA A 14 -0.66 0.12 10.47
CA ALA A 14 -1.38 1.39 10.31
C ALA A 14 -1.16 2.31 11.51
N ALA A 15 -1.40 1.80 12.72
CA ALA A 15 -1.19 2.58 13.95
C ALA A 15 0.27 2.99 14.13
N ALA A 16 1.20 2.10 13.80
CA ALA A 16 2.62 2.38 13.93
C ALA A 16 3.09 3.49 12.98
N VAL A 17 2.60 3.49 11.73
CA VAL A 17 2.90 4.57 10.78
C VAL A 17 2.30 5.88 11.25
N LEU A 18 1.06 5.88 11.75
CA LEU A 18 0.39 7.09 12.22
C LEU A 18 1.08 7.71 13.44
N LYS A 19 1.76 6.92 14.26
CA LYS A 19 2.60 7.46 15.33
C LYS A 19 3.80 8.26 14.81
N LEU A 20 4.32 7.87 13.65
CA LEU A 20 5.46 8.54 13.02
C LEU A 20 5.03 9.71 12.13
N GLN A 21 3.86 9.60 11.51
CA GLN A 21 3.32 10.58 10.57
C GLN A 21 1.84 10.81 10.86
N SER A 22 1.54 11.58 11.90
CA SER A 22 0.18 11.76 12.41
C SER A 22 -0.76 12.48 11.43
N SER A 23 -0.22 13.21 10.47
CA SER A 23 -1.01 13.92 9.46
C SER A 23 -1.44 13.05 8.28
N TRP A 24 -0.90 11.83 8.18
CA TRP A 24 -1.24 10.92 7.09
C TRP A 24 -2.56 10.21 7.36
N SER A 25 -3.20 9.74 6.27
CA SER A 25 -4.32 8.80 6.35
C SER A 25 -3.77 7.41 6.03
N VAL A 26 -3.86 6.50 6.97
CA VAL A 26 -3.38 5.11 6.80
C VAL A 26 -4.52 4.17 7.17
N GLU A 27 -5.00 3.43 6.18
CA GLU A 27 -6.09 2.49 6.35
C GLU A 27 -5.64 1.07 5.98
N HIS A 28 -6.22 0.08 6.63
CA HIS A 28 -6.06 -1.32 6.22
C HIS A 28 -7.28 -1.73 5.40
N VAL A 29 -7.06 -2.49 4.32
CA VAL A 29 -8.16 -2.88 3.41
C VAL A 29 -9.30 -3.60 4.13
N SER A 30 -9.01 -4.34 5.20
CA SER A 30 -10.01 -5.08 5.97
C SER A 30 -11.03 -4.20 6.67
N SER A 31 -10.70 -2.95 6.95
CA SER A 31 -11.57 -1.98 7.63
C SER A 31 -11.86 -0.74 6.80
N TRP A 32 -11.19 -0.55 5.68
CA TRP A 32 -11.37 0.63 4.84
C TRP A 32 -12.82 0.71 4.34
N GLN A 33 -13.41 1.89 4.48
CA GLN A 33 -14.79 2.15 4.08
C GLN A 33 -15.79 1.12 4.63
N GLY A 34 -15.65 0.83 5.92
CA GLY A 34 -16.56 -0.09 6.61
C GLY A 34 -16.31 -1.58 6.33
N GLY A 35 -15.17 -1.91 5.70
CA GLY A 35 -14.82 -3.29 5.41
C GLY A 35 -15.38 -3.83 4.10
N GLY A 36 -15.98 -2.97 3.28
CA GLY A 36 -16.58 -3.38 1.99
C GLY A 36 -15.57 -3.90 0.96
N TRP A 37 -14.27 -3.62 1.17
CA TRP A 37 -13.21 -4.02 0.25
C TRP A 37 -12.49 -5.30 0.66
N ARG A 38 -12.89 -5.94 1.75
CA ARG A 38 -12.18 -7.07 2.36
C ARG A 38 -11.94 -8.24 1.39
N ASN A 39 -12.89 -8.52 0.51
CA ASN A 39 -12.82 -9.61 -0.45
C ASN A 39 -12.85 -9.11 -1.91
N ALA A 40 -12.56 -7.85 -2.13
CA ALA A 40 -12.57 -7.27 -3.47
C ALA A 40 -11.35 -7.74 -4.27
N ASP A 41 -11.50 -7.85 -5.59
CA ASP A 41 -10.40 -8.14 -6.50
C ASP A 41 -9.37 -7.00 -6.47
N ASP A 42 -8.10 -7.33 -6.65
CA ASP A 42 -7.00 -6.36 -6.67
C ASP A 42 -7.22 -5.24 -7.68
N ASP A 43 -7.79 -5.57 -8.84
CA ASP A 43 -8.11 -4.60 -9.88
C ASP A 43 -9.06 -3.51 -9.37
N LEU A 44 -10.11 -3.91 -8.66
CA LEU A 44 -11.09 -2.98 -8.08
C LEU A 44 -10.46 -2.13 -6.96
N VAL A 45 -9.60 -2.75 -6.16
CA VAL A 45 -8.88 -2.04 -5.10
C VAL A 45 -7.94 -0.99 -5.69
N LEU A 46 -7.24 -1.32 -6.77
CA LEU A 46 -6.36 -0.39 -7.47
C LEU A 46 -7.13 0.80 -8.04
N ASP A 47 -8.32 0.56 -8.61
CA ASP A 47 -9.19 1.62 -9.11
C ASP A 47 -9.63 2.56 -7.98
N ALA A 48 -10.10 2.00 -6.87
CA ALA A 48 -10.55 2.78 -5.71
C ALA A 48 -9.41 3.59 -5.10
N CYS A 49 -8.23 3.00 -5.00
CA CYS A 49 -7.04 3.70 -4.50
C CYS A 49 -6.61 4.82 -5.42
N HIS A 50 -6.71 4.63 -6.74
CA HIS A 50 -6.40 5.67 -7.69
C HIS A 50 -7.34 6.87 -7.53
N GLU A 51 -8.65 6.63 -7.40
CA GLU A 51 -9.63 7.69 -7.19
C GLU A 51 -9.40 8.45 -5.89
N ASP A 52 -9.02 7.75 -4.81
CA ASP A 52 -8.79 8.35 -3.50
C ASP A 52 -7.34 8.80 -3.29
N ARG A 53 -6.49 8.62 -4.30
CA ARG A 53 -5.06 8.99 -4.25
C ARG A 53 -4.31 8.30 -3.11
N ARG A 54 -4.60 7.01 -2.90
CA ARG A 54 -3.92 6.18 -1.90
C ARG A 54 -2.82 5.35 -2.54
N VAL A 55 -1.66 5.34 -1.92
CA VAL A 55 -0.58 4.43 -2.29
C VAL A 55 -0.84 3.08 -1.62
N VAL A 56 -0.80 2.01 -2.39
CA VAL A 56 -1.00 0.66 -1.87
C VAL A 56 0.31 0.13 -1.31
N VAL A 57 0.27 -0.37 -0.08
CA VAL A 57 1.41 -1.06 0.54
C VAL A 57 1.11 -2.55 0.53
N SER A 58 1.99 -3.35 -0.06
CA SER A 58 1.77 -4.78 -0.23
C SER A 58 3.07 -5.57 -0.17
N LYS A 59 2.98 -6.80 0.32
CA LYS A 59 4.07 -7.78 0.18
C LYS A 59 3.85 -8.73 -0.99
N ASP A 60 2.71 -8.62 -1.69
CA ASP A 60 2.36 -9.51 -2.79
C ASP A 60 3.11 -9.13 -4.07
N ARG A 61 4.28 -9.73 -4.25
CA ARG A 61 5.10 -9.54 -5.44
C ARG A 61 4.82 -10.59 -6.52
N ARG A 62 3.83 -11.45 -6.31
CA ARG A 62 3.49 -12.54 -7.23
C ARG A 62 2.32 -12.19 -8.13
N THR A 63 1.21 -11.71 -7.56
CA THR A 63 -0.02 -11.45 -8.34
C THR A 63 -0.26 -9.97 -8.60
N LEU A 64 0.04 -9.08 -7.66
CA LEU A 64 -0.20 -7.66 -7.83
C LEU A 64 0.54 -7.04 -9.02
N PRO A 65 1.82 -7.39 -9.30
CA PRO A 65 2.49 -6.89 -10.49
C PRO A 65 1.78 -7.19 -11.81
N GLY A 66 1.13 -8.37 -11.90
CA GLY A 66 0.34 -8.73 -13.09
C GLY A 66 -0.86 -7.82 -13.28
N TRP A 67 -1.56 -7.46 -12.21
CA TRP A 67 -2.67 -6.51 -12.26
C TRP A 67 -2.21 -5.12 -12.67
N VAL A 68 -1.06 -4.67 -12.16
CA VAL A 68 -0.48 -3.38 -12.54
C VAL A 68 -0.13 -3.36 -14.03
N ALA A 69 0.48 -4.42 -14.53
CA ALA A 69 0.83 -4.55 -15.95
C ALA A 69 -0.41 -4.54 -16.83
N LEU A 70 -1.47 -5.23 -16.41
CA LEU A 70 -2.75 -5.25 -17.13
C LEU A 70 -3.35 -3.85 -17.20
N ARG A 71 -3.37 -3.11 -16.09
CA ARG A 71 -3.86 -1.73 -16.07
C ARG A 71 -3.08 -0.83 -17.03
N ALA A 72 -1.76 -0.98 -17.04
CA ALA A 72 -0.90 -0.20 -17.95
C ALA A 72 -1.23 -0.51 -19.42
N SER A 73 -1.48 -1.78 -19.76
CA SER A 73 -1.87 -2.18 -21.11
C SER A 73 -3.22 -1.62 -21.53
N GLU A 74 -4.10 -1.35 -20.58
CA GLU A 74 -5.42 -0.75 -20.80
C GLU A 74 -5.40 0.78 -20.75
N GLY A 75 -4.24 1.38 -20.56
CA GLY A 75 -4.08 2.83 -20.44
C GLY A 75 -4.61 3.39 -19.12
N LYS A 76 -4.76 2.56 -18.08
CA LYS A 76 -5.25 2.97 -16.77
C LYS A 76 -4.10 3.31 -15.85
N ASP A 77 -4.21 4.44 -15.15
CA ASP A 77 -3.25 4.86 -14.14
C ASP A 77 -3.49 4.18 -12.80
N HIS A 78 -2.46 4.19 -11.94
CA HIS A 78 -2.61 3.85 -10.52
C HIS A 78 -1.89 4.91 -9.67
N SER A 79 -2.23 4.94 -8.37
CA SER A 79 -1.75 5.98 -7.45
C SER A 79 -0.41 5.67 -6.82
N GLY A 80 0.20 4.56 -7.18
CA GLY A 80 1.49 4.13 -6.65
C GLY A 80 1.40 2.89 -5.79
N ILE A 81 2.46 2.11 -5.80
CA ILE A 81 2.56 0.87 -5.02
C ILE A 81 3.91 0.81 -4.32
N LEU A 82 3.86 0.47 -3.04
CA LEU A 82 5.02 0.29 -2.21
C LEU A 82 5.09 -1.18 -1.79
N PHE A 83 6.04 -1.90 -2.37
CA PHE A 83 6.25 -3.32 -2.06
C PHE A 83 7.27 -3.50 -0.96
N TYR A 84 7.10 -4.57 -0.18
CA TYR A 84 8.13 -5.01 0.75
C TYR A 84 8.26 -6.54 0.73
N ASP A 85 9.42 -7.03 1.15
CA ASP A 85 9.72 -8.44 1.25
C ASP A 85 9.50 -8.90 2.69
N GLU A 86 8.67 -9.92 2.89
CA GLU A 86 8.38 -10.43 4.23
C GLU A 86 9.57 -11.12 4.90
N ASP A 87 10.57 -11.57 4.13
CA ASP A 87 11.81 -12.11 4.70
C ASP A 87 12.61 -11.01 5.38
N ARG A 88 12.58 -9.80 4.82
CA ARG A 88 13.24 -8.62 5.37
C ARG A 88 12.41 -7.93 6.44
N PHE A 89 11.09 -7.94 6.28
CA PHE A 89 10.14 -7.34 7.21
C PHE A 89 9.11 -8.40 7.63
N PRO A 90 9.49 -9.34 8.53
CA PRO A 90 8.53 -10.37 8.96
C PRO A 90 7.37 -9.77 9.74
N ALA A 91 6.29 -10.53 9.88
CA ALA A 91 5.03 -10.06 10.49
C ALA A 91 5.21 -9.45 11.89
N ARG A 92 6.21 -9.92 12.65
CA ARG A 92 6.52 -9.41 13.98
C ARG A 92 7.26 -8.07 13.98
N ALA A 93 7.84 -7.67 12.85
CA ALA A 93 8.68 -6.48 12.73
C ALA A 93 7.86 -5.24 12.34
N ILE A 94 6.73 -5.03 13.02
CA ILE A 94 5.78 -3.95 12.72
C ILE A 94 6.45 -2.58 12.78
N GLY A 95 7.21 -2.31 13.83
CA GLY A 95 7.88 -1.02 14.00
C GLY A 95 8.92 -0.75 12.92
N THR A 96 9.69 -1.76 12.55
CA THR A 96 10.71 -1.63 11.50
C THR A 96 10.07 -1.37 10.14
N LEU A 97 9.01 -2.09 9.82
CA LEU A 97 8.26 -1.86 8.58
C LEU A 97 7.64 -0.46 8.56
N ALA A 98 7.03 -0.05 9.66
CA ALA A 98 6.41 1.28 9.77
C ALA A 98 7.42 2.40 9.53
N LYS A 99 8.64 2.29 10.08
CA LYS A 99 9.70 3.27 9.85
C LYS A 99 10.12 3.32 8.39
N ALA A 100 10.26 2.17 7.75
CA ALA A 100 10.65 2.08 6.34
C ALA A 100 9.57 2.69 5.44
N VAL A 101 8.29 2.41 5.72
CA VAL A 101 7.16 2.99 4.98
C VAL A 101 7.12 4.51 5.15
N ALA A 102 7.23 4.99 6.38
CA ALA A 102 7.22 6.43 6.66
C ALA A 102 8.38 7.14 5.95
N SER A 103 9.57 6.57 5.98
CA SER A 103 10.76 7.12 5.32
C SER A 103 10.57 7.20 3.81
N ALA A 104 10.11 6.10 3.19
CA ALA A 104 9.87 6.07 1.75
C ALA A 104 8.82 7.10 1.32
N GLY A 105 7.75 7.24 2.09
CA GLY A 105 6.68 8.20 1.79
C GLY A 105 7.12 9.65 1.93
N LYS A 106 8.03 9.94 2.85
CA LYS A 106 8.59 11.28 3.03
C LYS A 106 9.57 11.67 1.92
N GLU A 107 10.34 10.71 1.45
CA GLU A 107 11.37 10.96 0.43
C GLU A 107 10.77 11.16 -0.96
N ARG A 108 9.70 10.46 -1.26
CA ARG A 108 9.11 10.46 -2.60
C ARG A 108 7.90 11.37 -2.66
N ARG A 109 7.87 12.27 -3.65
CA ARG A 109 6.77 13.24 -3.81
C ARG A 109 5.77 12.86 -4.91
N ALA A 110 6.19 12.10 -5.92
CA ALA A 110 5.35 11.70 -7.03
C ALA A 110 5.15 10.19 -7.02
N TRP A 111 3.93 9.75 -6.74
CA TRP A 111 3.60 8.33 -6.63
C TRP A 111 2.78 7.78 -7.79
N LYS A 112 2.13 8.64 -8.57
CA LYS A 112 1.31 8.20 -9.71
C LYS A 112 2.14 7.32 -10.65
N ASN A 113 1.64 6.12 -10.91
CA ASN A 113 2.30 5.12 -11.75
C ASN A 113 3.70 4.71 -11.27
N SER A 114 3.99 4.93 -10.00
CA SER A 114 5.25 4.55 -9.38
C SER A 114 5.15 3.18 -8.73
N TRP A 115 6.27 2.49 -8.72
CA TRP A 115 6.42 1.18 -8.14
C TRP A 115 7.74 1.16 -7.39
N VAL A 116 7.69 1.10 -6.07
CA VAL A 116 8.87 1.18 -5.20
C VAL A 116 8.94 -0.07 -4.33
N THR A 117 10.12 -0.64 -4.19
CA THR A 117 10.35 -1.75 -3.26
C THR A 117 11.18 -1.27 -2.09
N LEU A 118 10.69 -1.51 -0.86
CA LEU A 118 11.44 -1.24 0.37
C LEU A 118 12.61 -2.20 0.50
N ARG A 119 13.73 -1.67 0.97
CA ARG A 119 14.96 -2.43 1.18
C ARG A 119 15.42 -2.42 2.62
#